data_5498aede5c1e4a80379dc54b086c7adb
#
_entry.id   5498aede5c1e4a80379dc54b086c7adb
#
_cell.length_a   1.000
_cell.length_b   1.000
_cell.length_c   1.000
_cell.angle_alpha   90.00
_cell.angle_beta   90.00
_cell.angle_gamma   90.00
#
_symmetry.space_group_name_H-M   'P 1'
#
loop_
_entity.id
_entity.type
_entity.pdbx_description
1 polymer ?
#
loop_
_entity_poly.entity_id
_entity_poly.type
_entity_poly.pdbx_seq_one_letter_code
_entity_poly.pdbx_strand_id
1 'polypeptide(L)'
;PRKQGAGLMSINDAVNTRGYLSVEGMERPKLELKDDPAMKGVYTMNFTVHNTGSDTLYYDVTPIVLTDTTEAYVNGSGQEFSTISGSSRLLPHTFTTNCENNRVAVAPGKTADVTVTVTVTDEGRAMLAQFPNGSYVEGFVTLTQVAADGSALTDPIDLGLPFLAFYGDWTKAPIMDSTDYWETLDGSASQAQAYMNTAFSSSSENTVDTYLGDNNYTSVPYLADRNAISPNNDDFMDSLTGIYTGLLRNTKSLKYT
;
A
#
# COMPACT_ATOMS: atom_id res chain seq x y z
N PRO A 1 -1.30 -5.13 8.34
CA PRO A 1 -0.18 -4.48 9.06
C PRO A 1 0.00 -3.01 8.72
N ARG A 2 -0.11 -2.58 7.43
CA ARG A 2 0.09 -1.17 7.02
C ARG A 2 -0.85 -0.19 7.74
N LYS A 3 -2.10 -0.58 7.96
CA LYS A 3 -3.15 0.31 8.48
C LYS A 3 -3.21 0.34 10.01
N GLN A 4 -2.93 -0.77 10.67
CA GLN A 4 -3.09 -0.92 12.13
C GLN A 4 -1.82 -1.39 12.86
N GLY A 5 -0.73 -1.71 12.14
CA GLY A 5 0.46 -2.30 12.73
C GLY A 5 0.25 -3.75 13.18
N ALA A 6 1.04 -4.20 14.15
CA ALA A 6 1.06 -5.58 14.64
C ALA A 6 0.19 -5.80 15.90
N GLY A 7 -0.63 -4.84 16.27
CA GLY A 7 -1.48 -4.91 17.47
C GLY A 7 -0.89 -4.17 18.67
N LEU A 8 -1.59 -4.26 19.80
CA LEU A 8 -1.14 -3.67 21.07
C LEU A 8 -0.12 -4.60 21.75
N MET A 9 0.90 -4.00 22.33
CA MET A 9 1.91 -4.73 23.09
C MET A 9 1.33 -5.15 24.46
N SER A 10 1.39 -6.46 24.75
CA SER A 10 1.19 -7.00 26.08
C SER A 10 2.52 -7.00 26.83
N ILE A 11 2.63 -6.18 27.88
CA ILE A 11 3.85 -6.13 28.72
C ILE A 11 4.02 -7.46 29.45
N ASN A 12 2.93 -8.05 29.93
CA ASN A 12 2.97 -9.34 30.62
C ASN A 12 3.56 -10.43 29.72
N ASP A 13 3.07 -10.55 28.49
CA ASP A 13 3.53 -11.58 27.56
C ASP A 13 4.96 -11.30 27.09
N ALA A 14 5.31 -10.04 26.87
CA ALA A 14 6.66 -9.64 26.49
C ALA A 14 7.73 -9.99 27.55
N VAL A 15 7.38 -9.93 28.83
CA VAL A 15 8.28 -10.29 29.95
C VAL A 15 8.33 -11.81 30.16
N ASN A 16 7.23 -12.52 29.97
CA ASN A 16 7.09 -13.94 30.27
C ASN A 16 7.37 -14.85 29.08
N THR A 17 7.40 -14.33 27.84
CA THR A 17 7.69 -15.15 26.66
C THR A 17 9.05 -15.84 26.78
N ARG A 18 9.09 -17.10 26.36
CA ARG A 18 10.34 -17.88 26.17
C ARG A 18 10.63 -18.11 24.70
N GLY A 19 9.70 -17.73 23.83
CA GLY A 19 9.87 -17.81 22.38
C GLY A 19 9.97 -16.43 21.76
N TYR A 20 10.76 -16.31 20.70
CA TYR A 20 10.77 -15.12 19.86
C TYR A 20 11.11 -15.48 18.40
N LEU A 21 10.84 -14.56 17.49
CA LEU A 21 11.05 -14.73 16.05
C LEU A 21 12.21 -13.88 15.56
N SER A 22 12.95 -14.37 14.58
CA SER A 22 13.90 -13.56 13.81
C SER A 22 13.75 -13.83 12.31
N VAL A 23 14.14 -12.83 11.52
CA VAL A 23 14.22 -12.92 10.06
C VAL A 23 15.63 -12.55 9.66
N GLU A 24 16.26 -13.36 8.82
CA GLU A 24 17.64 -13.15 8.40
C GLU A 24 17.82 -11.75 7.74
N GLY A 25 18.85 -11.04 8.15
CA GLY A 25 19.16 -9.68 7.64
C GLY A 25 18.24 -8.56 8.15
N MET A 26 17.30 -8.85 9.05
CA MET A 26 16.38 -7.86 9.59
C MET A 26 16.65 -7.63 11.09
N GLU A 27 16.76 -6.36 11.49
CA GLU A 27 16.88 -5.98 12.90
C GLU A 27 15.60 -6.28 13.70
N ARG A 28 14.44 -6.16 13.03
CA ARG A 28 13.12 -6.45 13.61
C ARG A 28 12.44 -7.56 12.82
N PRO A 29 11.74 -8.49 13.47
CA PRO A 29 11.07 -9.59 12.78
C PRO A 29 9.89 -9.06 11.94
N LYS A 30 10.13 -8.87 10.65
CA LYS A 30 9.14 -8.52 9.63
C LYS A 30 9.59 -9.11 8.29
N LEU A 31 8.64 -9.40 7.42
CA LEU A 31 8.91 -9.95 6.09
C LEU A 31 8.53 -8.94 4.99
N GLU A 32 9.53 -8.49 4.25
CA GLU A 32 9.36 -7.61 3.08
C GLU A 32 9.52 -8.47 1.82
N LEU A 33 8.39 -8.93 1.25
CA LEU A 33 8.36 -9.88 0.12
C LEU A 33 8.45 -9.19 -1.23
N LYS A 34 8.48 -7.85 -1.24
CA LYS A 34 8.57 -6.99 -2.43
C LYS A 34 7.36 -7.17 -3.36
N ASP A 35 7.55 -6.81 -4.64
CA ASP A 35 6.52 -6.91 -5.66
C ASP A 35 6.57 -8.24 -6.42
N ASP A 36 5.41 -8.62 -6.96
CA ASP A 36 5.17 -9.79 -7.82
C ASP A 36 4.74 -9.31 -9.21
N PRO A 37 5.69 -8.86 -10.06
CA PRO A 37 5.38 -8.26 -11.37
C PRO A 37 4.68 -9.24 -12.32
N ALA A 38 4.88 -10.55 -12.12
CA ALA A 38 4.27 -11.61 -12.90
C ALA A 38 2.89 -12.01 -12.38
N MET A 39 2.43 -11.40 -11.28
CA MET A 39 1.13 -11.67 -10.64
C MET A 39 0.89 -13.17 -10.36
N LYS A 40 1.93 -13.87 -9.92
CA LYS A 40 1.86 -15.30 -9.60
C LYS A 40 1.00 -15.57 -8.36
N GLY A 41 1.00 -14.64 -7.42
CA GLY A 41 0.28 -14.77 -6.15
C GLY A 41 0.85 -15.88 -5.26
N VAL A 42 2.16 -16.11 -5.32
CA VAL A 42 2.86 -17.11 -4.50
C VAL A 42 3.92 -16.40 -3.67
N TYR A 43 3.79 -16.51 -2.35
CA TYR A 43 4.64 -15.79 -1.39
C TYR A 43 5.29 -16.77 -0.42
N THR A 44 6.61 -16.85 -0.44
CA THR A 44 7.39 -17.71 0.46
C THR A 44 8.00 -16.86 1.57
N MET A 45 7.77 -17.27 2.79
CA MET A 45 8.14 -16.58 4.03
C MET A 45 9.05 -17.48 4.85
N ASN A 46 10.29 -17.05 5.06
CA ASN A 46 11.30 -17.77 5.85
C ASN A 46 11.60 -17.00 7.13
N PHE A 47 11.58 -17.68 8.25
CA PHE A 47 11.91 -17.11 9.55
C PHE A 47 12.37 -18.19 10.52
N THR A 48 12.99 -17.78 11.62
CA THR A 48 13.48 -18.66 12.65
C THR A 48 12.72 -18.44 13.95
N VAL A 49 12.27 -19.52 14.56
CA VAL A 49 11.68 -19.53 15.91
C VAL A 49 12.78 -19.90 16.90
N HIS A 50 12.92 -19.09 17.95
CA HIS A 50 13.89 -19.30 19.03
C HIS A 50 13.19 -19.69 20.31
N ASN A 51 13.82 -20.56 21.10
CA ASN A 51 13.38 -20.95 22.43
C ASN A 51 14.48 -20.66 23.45
N THR A 52 14.25 -19.73 24.35
CA THR A 52 15.16 -19.38 25.45
C THR A 52 14.78 -20.05 26.78
N GLY A 53 13.71 -20.83 26.77
CA GLY A 53 13.20 -21.52 27.97
C GLY A 53 13.87 -22.86 28.21
N SER A 54 13.41 -23.53 29.29
CA SER A 54 13.85 -24.87 29.74
C SER A 54 13.01 -26.00 29.16
N ASP A 55 11.87 -25.71 28.58
CA ASP A 55 10.91 -26.69 28.05
C ASP A 55 10.78 -26.55 26.55
N THR A 56 10.35 -27.62 25.86
CA THR A 56 10.07 -27.56 24.43
C THR A 56 8.83 -26.70 24.18
N LEU A 57 8.93 -25.73 23.27
CA LEU A 57 7.80 -24.92 22.82
C LEU A 57 7.19 -25.51 21.55
N TYR A 58 5.88 -25.53 21.47
CA TYR A 58 5.11 -25.96 20.30
C TYR A 58 4.22 -24.84 19.82
N TYR A 59 4.20 -24.58 18.52
CA TYR A 59 3.36 -23.56 17.92
C TYR A 59 2.67 -24.10 16.67
N ASP A 60 1.37 -23.89 16.56
CA ASP A 60 0.64 -24.08 15.32
C ASP A 60 0.79 -22.83 14.45
N VAL A 61 1.27 -23.03 13.22
CA VAL A 61 1.62 -21.95 12.28
C VAL A 61 0.48 -21.73 11.31
N THR A 62 -0.07 -20.50 11.27
CA THR A 62 -1.19 -20.14 10.40
C THR A 62 -0.99 -18.74 9.82
N PRO A 63 -0.95 -18.57 8.48
CA PRO A 63 -0.95 -17.24 7.89
C PRO A 63 -2.36 -16.63 7.87
N ILE A 64 -2.44 -15.33 8.14
CA ILE A 64 -3.62 -14.49 7.92
C ILE A 64 -3.25 -13.54 6.79
N VAL A 65 -3.92 -13.67 5.65
CA VAL A 65 -3.60 -12.89 4.45
C VAL A 65 -4.73 -11.90 4.17
N LEU A 66 -4.34 -10.65 4.00
CA LEU A 66 -5.24 -9.51 3.81
C LEU A 66 -4.89 -8.77 2.52
N THR A 67 -5.88 -8.11 1.94
CA THR A 67 -5.70 -7.17 0.83
C THR A 67 -6.57 -5.93 1.03
N ASP A 68 -6.35 -4.92 0.21
CA ASP A 68 -7.19 -3.73 0.16
C ASP A 68 -8.62 -4.08 -0.27
N THR A 69 -9.56 -3.23 0.07
CA THR A 69 -10.93 -3.25 -0.44
C THR A 69 -11.28 -1.87 -0.97
N THR A 70 -12.28 -1.80 -1.82
CA THR A 70 -12.81 -0.55 -2.36
C THR A 70 -14.13 -0.19 -1.72
N GLU A 71 -14.45 1.09 -1.72
CA GLU A 71 -15.75 1.62 -1.35
C GLU A 71 -16.19 2.65 -2.37
N ALA A 72 -17.51 2.78 -2.56
CA ALA A 72 -18.07 3.80 -3.42
C ALA A 72 -17.99 5.17 -2.74
N TYR A 73 -17.57 6.16 -3.50
CA TYR A 73 -17.56 7.56 -3.11
C TYR A 73 -18.37 8.37 -4.13
N VAL A 74 -19.29 9.18 -3.66
CA VAL A 74 -20.08 10.09 -4.50
C VAL A 74 -19.59 11.51 -4.25
N ASN A 75 -19.13 12.21 -5.29
CA ASN A 75 -18.68 13.58 -5.17
C ASN A 75 -19.85 14.58 -5.08
N GLY A 76 -19.53 15.85 -4.87
CA GLY A 76 -20.53 16.93 -4.78
C GLY A 76 -21.37 17.14 -6.06
N SER A 77 -20.95 16.60 -7.20
CA SER A 77 -21.68 16.63 -8.49
C SER A 77 -22.53 15.38 -8.72
N GLY A 78 -22.57 14.45 -7.77
CA GLY A 78 -23.34 13.21 -7.88
C GLY A 78 -22.66 12.11 -8.70
N GLN A 79 -21.38 12.24 -9.05
CA GLN A 79 -20.62 11.20 -9.75
C GLN A 79 -20.09 10.17 -8.73
N GLU A 80 -20.20 8.89 -9.08
CA GLU A 80 -19.74 7.79 -8.26
C GLU A 80 -18.32 7.35 -8.70
N PHE A 81 -17.42 7.24 -7.73
CA PHE A 81 -16.05 6.76 -7.90
C PHE A 81 -15.81 5.57 -6.97
N SER A 82 -14.93 4.68 -7.40
CA SER A 82 -14.41 3.63 -6.54
C SER A 82 -13.09 4.10 -5.93
N THR A 83 -13.02 4.16 -4.60
CA THR A 83 -11.82 4.54 -3.85
C THR A 83 -11.36 3.40 -2.97
N ILE A 84 -10.07 3.41 -2.60
CA ILE A 84 -9.54 2.42 -1.66
C ILE A 84 -10.07 2.73 -0.27
N SER A 85 -10.75 1.75 0.33
CA SER A 85 -11.28 1.85 1.70
C SER A 85 -10.17 1.90 2.75
N GLY A 86 -10.47 2.53 3.87
CA GLY A 86 -9.63 2.47 5.08
C GLY A 86 -9.50 1.07 5.68
N SER A 87 -10.41 0.15 5.36
CA SER A 87 -10.41 -1.24 5.85
C SER A 87 -9.63 -2.17 4.91
N SER A 88 -9.30 -3.37 5.43
CA SER A 88 -8.75 -4.49 4.67
C SER A 88 -9.70 -5.68 4.76
N ARG A 89 -9.60 -6.61 3.80
CA ARG A 89 -10.39 -7.85 3.79
C ARG A 89 -9.49 -9.07 3.70
N LEU A 90 -9.99 -10.20 4.16
CA LEU A 90 -9.30 -11.48 3.97
C LEU A 90 -9.17 -11.79 2.48
N LEU A 91 -7.96 -12.22 2.09
CA LEU A 91 -7.67 -12.67 0.74
C LEU A 91 -7.70 -14.21 0.71
N PRO A 92 -8.58 -14.83 -0.10
CA PRO A 92 -8.64 -16.27 -0.26
C PRO A 92 -7.31 -16.86 -0.72
N HIS A 93 -6.80 -17.81 0.06
CA HIS A 93 -5.49 -18.44 -0.16
C HIS A 93 -5.47 -19.87 0.36
N THR A 94 -4.49 -20.64 -0.11
CA THR A 94 -4.01 -21.86 0.51
C THR A 94 -2.60 -21.65 1.04
N PHE A 95 -2.13 -22.51 1.92
CA PHE A 95 -0.75 -22.45 2.38
C PHE A 95 -0.18 -23.84 2.66
N THR A 96 1.15 -23.91 2.67
CA THR A 96 1.92 -25.06 3.10
C THR A 96 3.07 -24.60 4.00
N THR A 97 3.54 -25.50 4.86
CA THR A 97 4.72 -25.27 5.66
C THR A 97 5.70 -26.43 5.50
N ASN A 98 6.96 -26.23 5.92
CA ASN A 98 7.93 -27.31 6.08
C ASN A 98 7.77 -28.07 7.41
N CYS A 99 6.76 -27.70 8.22
CA CYS A 99 6.51 -28.32 9.52
C CYS A 99 5.45 -29.42 9.38
N GLU A 100 5.62 -30.52 10.09
CA GLU A 100 4.63 -31.59 10.15
C GLU A 100 3.32 -31.07 10.79
N ASN A 101 2.20 -31.29 10.10
CA ASN A 101 0.87 -30.79 10.53
C ASN A 101 0.83 -29.28 10.81
N ASN A 102 1.67 -28.49 10.12
CA ASN A 102 1.86 -27.04 10.35
C ASN A 102 2.27 -26.70 11.79
N ARG A 103 2.89 -27.61 12.50
CA ARG A 103 3.33 -27.42 13.88
C ARG A 103 4.86 -27.41 13.99
N VAL A 104 5.43 -26.34 14.50
CA VAL A 104 6.84 -26.24 14.83
C VAL A 104 7.07 -26.60 16.29
N ALA A 105 8.07 -27.47 16.54
CA ALA A 105 8.56 -27.82 17.88
C ALA A 105 9.99 -27.30 18.04
N VAL A 106 10.23 -26.52 19.10
CA VAL A 106 11.54 -25.93 19.36
C VAL A 106 12.05 -26.39 20.73
N ALA A 107 13.07 -27.23 20.75
CA ALA A 107 13.65 -27.74 21.98
C ALA A 107 14.29 -26.61 22.82
N PRO A 108 14.50 -26.84 24.13
CA PRO A 108 15.13 -25.88 25.04
C PRO A 108 16.46 -25.32 24.53
N GLY A 109 16.59 -24.00 24.47
CA GLY A 109 17.80 -23.32 24.02
C GLY A 109 18.16 -23.56 22.54
N LYS A 110 17.20 -24.01 21.72
CA LYS A 110 17.38 -24.29 20.29
C LYS A 110 16.55 -23.34 19.42
N THR A 111 16.75 -23.49 18.14
CA THR A 111 16.02 -22.77 17.10
C THR A 111 15.41 -23.76 16.11
N ALA A 112 14.38 -23.31 15.39
CA ALA A 112 13.77 -24.03 14.28
C ALA A 112 13.50 -23.09 13.13
N ASP A 113 13.92 -23.45 11.92
CA ASP A 113 13.64 -22.68 10.71
C ASP A 113 12.30 -23.10 10.14
N VAL A 114 11.45 -22.11 9.91
CA VAL A 114 10.10 -22.28 9.38
C VAL A 114 10.00 -21.60 8.01
N THR A 115 9.45 -22.35 7.07
CA THR A 115 9.07 -21.84 5.76
C THR A 115 7.55 -21.96 5.60
N VAL A 116 6.90 -20.84 5.32
CA VAL A 116 5.48 -20.80 4.98
C VAL A 116 5.35 -20.34 3.54
N THR A 117 4.64 -21.10 2.71
CA THR A 117 4.32 -20.68 1.34
C THR A 117 2.81 -20.48 1.23
N VAL A 118 2.41 -19.24 0.93
CA VAL A 118 1.02 -18.85 0.64
C VAL A 118 0.81 -18.82 -0.87
N THR A 119 -0.30 -19.38 -1.31
CA THR A 119 -0.74 -19.31 -2.72
C THR A 119 -2.15 -18.70 -2.77
N VAL A 120 -2.27 -17.57 -3.44
CA VAL A 120 -3.56 -16.91 -3.67
C VAL A 120 -4.41 -17.79 -4.58
N THR A 121 -5.67 -18.05 -4.18
CA THR A 121 -6.61 -18.84 -4.99
C THR A 121 -7.11 -18.07 -6.21
N ASP A 122 -7.83 -18.73 -7.12
CA ASP A 122 -8.44 -18.05 -8.27
C ASP A 122 -9.48 -17.01 -7.83
N GLU A 123 -10.22 -17.27 -6.75
CA GLU A 123 -11.12 -16.29 -6.14
C GLU A 123 -10.33 -15.08 -5.61
N GLY A 124 -9.23 -15.32 -4.92
CA GLY A 124 -8.34 -14.25 -4.47
C GLY A 124 -7.75 -13.43 -5.61
N ARG A 125 -7.36 -14.08 -6.72
CA ARG A 125 -6.89 -13.39 -7.92
C ARG A 125 -7.99 -12.52 -8.56
N ALA A 126 -9.21 -13.00 -8.60
CA ALA A 126 -10.35 -12.21 -9.08
C ALA A 126 -10.60 -10.99 -8.21
N MET A 127 -10.41 -11.09 -6.89
CA MET A 127 -10.45 -9.93 -5.98
C MET A 127 -9.34 -8.92 -6.27
N LEU A 128 -8.11 -9.39 -6.51
CA LEU A 128 -6.96 -8.53 -6.80
C LEU A 128 -7.05 -7.87 -8.19
N ALA A 129 -7.73 -8.49 -9.15
CA ALA A 129 -7.93 -7.94 -10.49
C ALA A 129 -8.75 -6.63 -10.53
N GLN A 130 -9.42 -6.26 -9.43
CA GLN A 130 -10.10 -4.97 -9.29
C GLN A 130 -9.12 -3.79 -9.18
N PHE A 131 -7.84 -4.05 -8.97
CA PHE A 131 -6.80 -3.02 -8.80
C PHE A 131 -5.87 -3.01 -10.02
N PRO A 132 -6.12 -2.18 -11.03
CA PRO A 132 -5.35 -2.19 -12.29
C PRO A 132 -3.87 -1.84 -12.09
N ASN A 133 -3.54 -1.08 -11.06
CA ASN A 133 -2.17 -0.73 -10.71
C ASN A 133 -1.51 -1.70 -9.71
N GLY A 134 -2.17 -2.84 -9.44
CA GLY A 134 -1.76 -3.78 -8.40
C GLY A 134 -2.34 -3.46 -7.03
N SER A 135 -2.16 -4.38 -6.08
CA SER A 135 -2.68 -4.25 -4.71
C SER A 135 -1.70 -4.84 -3.71
N TYR A 136 -1.76 -4.35 -2.49
CA TYR A 136 -0.99 -4.94 -1.40
C TYR A 136 -1.57 -6.29 -0.98
N VAL A 137 -0.65 -7.24 -0.76
CA VAL A 137 -0.91 -8.50 -0.08
C VAL A 137 -0.12 -8.46 1.22
N GLU A 138 -0.82 -8.42 2.33
CA GLU A 138 -0.21 -8.19 3.64
C GLU A 138 -0.86 -9.08 4.69
N GLY A 139 -0.28 -9.17 5.86
CA GLY A 139 -0.86 -9.96 6.93
C GLY A 139 0.12 -10.34 8.00
N PHE A 140 -0.17 -11.48 8.62
CA PHE A 140 0.63 -12.01 9.71
C PHE A 140 0.81 -13.51 9.51
N VAL A 141 1.99 -14.03 9.83
CA VAL A 141 2.13 -15.44 10.19
C VAL A 141 1.95 -15.51 11.70
N THR A 142 0.84 -16.11 12.14
CA THR A 142 0.55 -16.34 13.55
C THR A 142 1.13 -17.69 13.99
N LEU A 143 1.72 -17.71 15.16
CA LEU A 143 2.21 -18.91 15.83
C LEU A 143 1.45 -19.02 17.14
N THR A 144 0.42 -19.86 17.14
CA THR A 144 -0.41 -20.09 18.35
C THR A 144 0.26 -21.15 19.21
N GLN A 145 0.60 -20.78 20.45
CA GLN A 145 1.24 -21.69 21.37
C GLN A 145 0.29 -22.80 21.85
N VAL A 146 0.74 -24.04 21.74
CA VAL A 146 -0.07 -25.23 22.09
C VAL A 146 0.74 -26.21 22.94
N ALA A 147 0.05 -27.19 23.54
CA ALA A 147 0.71 -28.33 24.18
C ALA A 147 1.30 -29.29 23.14
N ALA A 148 2.12 -30.25 23.60
CA ALA A 148 2.78 -31.23 22.72
C ALA A 148 1.78 -32.05 21.86
N ASP A 149 0.61 -32.36 22.41
CA ASP A 149 -0.47 -33.06 21.73
C ASP A 149 -1.35 -32.16 20.85
N GLY A 150 -1.12 -30.82 20.89
CA GLY A 150 -1.86 -29.81 20.16
C GLY A 150 -3.10 -29.28 20.88
N SER A 151 -3.31 -29.66 22.12
CA SER A 151 -4.37 -29.08 22.91
C SER A 151 -4.06 -27.62 23.27
N ALA A 152 -5.12 -26.81 23.45
CA ALA A 152 -4.98 -25.42 23.85
C ALA A 152 -4.39 -25.29 25.24
N LEU A 153 -3.51 -24.33 25.45
CA LEU A 153 -2.97 -23.96 26.75
C LEU A 153 -3.93 -23.00 27.45
N THR A 154 -3.87 -22.96 28.79
CA THR A 154 -4.69 -22.05 29.60
C THR A 154 -4.22 -20.60 29.44
N ASP A 155 -2.94 -20.36 29.27
CA ASP A 155 -2.33 -19.04 29.16
C ASP A 155 -1.22 -19.07 28.08
N PRO A 156 -1.60 -19.19 26.79
CA PRO A 156 -0.64 -19.24 25.70
C PRO A 156 0.00 -17.88 25.47
N ILE A 157 1.28 -17.86 25.11
CA ILE A 157 1.95 -16.68 24.61
C ILE A 157 2.20 -16.86 23.09
N ASP A 158 1.29 -16.31 22.32
CA ASP A 158 1.33 -16.40 20.87
C ASP A 158 2.36 -15.43 20.28
N LEU A 159 2.89 -15.78 19.12
CA LEU A 159 3.83 -14.95 18.38
C LEU A 159 3.22 -14.56 17.04
N GLY A 160 3.61 -13.38 16.54
CA GLY A 160 3.13 -12.86 15.26
C GLY A 160 4.26 -12.26 14.44
N LEU A 161 4.30 -12.60 13.16
CA LEU A 161 5.29 -12.09 12.21
C LEU A 161 4.56 -11.34 11.07
N PRO A 162 4.62 -10.00 11.02
CA PRO A 162 4.00 -9.24 9.94
C PRO A 162 4.74 -9.44 8.62
N PHE A 163 3.98 -9.48 7.52
CA PHE A 163 4.53 -9.51 6.18
C PHE A 163 3.84 -8.50 5.27
N LEU A 164 4.56 -8.09 4.22
CA LEU A 164 4.08 -7.18 3.19
C LEU A 164 4.62 -7.61 1.83
N ALA A 165 3.73 -7.74 0.86
CA ALA A 165 3.99 -7.95 -0.54
C ALA A 165 3.15 -7.00 -1.40
N PHE A 166 3.48 -6.89 -2.67
CA PHE A 166 2.68 -6.18 -3.65
C PHE A 166 2.38 -7.10 -4.84
N TYR A 167 1.11 -7.35 -5.11
CA TYR A 167 0.65 -8.13 -6.26
C TYR A 167 0.56 -7.21 -7.47
N GLY A 168 1.58 -7.22 -8.31
CA GLY A 168 1.76 -6.32 -9.43
C GLY A 168 3.21 -5.83 -9.53
N ASP A 169 3.44 -4.92 -10.46
CA ASP A 169 4.72 -4.25 -10.66
C ASP A 169 4.66 -2.83 -10.10
N TRP A 170 5.35 -2.61 -8.98
CA TRP A 170 5.38 -1.31 -8.31
C TRP A 170 5.90 -0.18 -9.21
N THR A 171 6.70 -0.50 -10.21
CA THR A 171 7.27 0.49 -11.13
C THR A 171 6.31 0.93 -12.23
N LYS A 172 5.27 0.15 -12.52
CA LYS A 172 4.27 0.47 -13.56
C LYS A 172 3.28 1.55 -13.14
N ALA A 173 2.95 1.64 -11.85
CA ALA A 173 2.05 2.67 -11.39
C ALA A 173 2.71 4.06 -11.57
N PRO A 174 2.06 5.03 -12.24
CA PRO A 174 2.64 6.34 -12.47
C PRO A 174 2.96 7.05 -11.15
N ILE A 175 4.00 7.85 -11.13
CA ILE A 175 4.34 8.72 -10.00
C ILE A 175 3.52 10.00 -10.06
N MET A 176 3.36 10.55 -11.26
CA MET A 176 2.57 11.76 -11.48
C MET A 176 1.16 11.40 -11.92
N ASP A 177 0.20 12.13 -11.40
CA ASP A 177 -1.15 12.14 -11.93
C ASP A 177 -1.13 12.91 -13.27
N SER A 178 -1.56 12.25 -14.34
CA SER A 178 -1.60 12.83 -15.68
C SER A 178 -2.96 13.43 -16.03
N THR A 179 -3.92 13.44 -15.08
CA THR A 179 -5.22 14.08 -15.27
C THR A 179 -5.02 15.55 -15.63
N ASP A 180 -5.40 15.95 -16.79
CA ASP A 180 -5.23 17.30 -17.28
C ASP A 180 -6.47 18.20 -17.04
N TYR A 181 -6.31 19.48 -17.34
CA TYR A 181 -7.39 20.44 -17.14
C TYR A 181 -8.59 20.18 -18.08
N TRP A 182 -8.34 19.60 -19.26
CA TRP A 182 -9.39 19.25 -20.20
C TRP A 182 -10.32 18.17 -19.65
N GLU A 183 -9.77 17.13 -19.04
CA GLU A 183 -10.56 16.06 -18.39
C GLU A 183 -11.44 16.61 -17.26
N THR A 184 -11.01 17.69 -16.61
CA THR A 184 -11.84 18.39 -15.62
C THR A 184 -12.97 19.16 -16.28
N LEU A 185 -12.73 19.79 -17.43
CA LEU A 185 -13.73 20.56 -18.15
C LEU A 185 -14.80 19.69 -18.81
N ASP A 186 -14.43 18.55 -19.36
CA ASP A 186 -15.39 17.63 -20.00
C ASP A 186 -16.12 16.74 -18.98
N GLY A 187 -15.74 16.81 -17.72
CA GLY A 187 -16.36 16.06 -16.62
C GLY A 187 -15.87 14.63 -16.49
N SER A 188 -14.83 14.20 -17.21
CA SER A 188 -14.21 12.88 -17.08
C SER A 188 -13.36 12.76 -15.82
N ALA A 189 -12.90 13.89 -15.25
CA ALA A 189 -12.21 13.98 -13.98
C ALA A 189 -12.83 15.02 -13.05
N SER A 190 -12.70 14.80 -11.74
CA SER A 190 -13.23 15.73 -10.73
C SER A 190 -12.34 16.95 -10.49
N GLN A 191 -11.06 16.85 -10.80
CA GLN A 191 -10.08 17.91 -10.55
C GLN A 191 -8.81 17.65 -11.37
N ALA A 192 -8.28 18.69 -12.01
CA ALA A 192 -6.97 18.62 -12.65
C ALA A 192 -5.86 18.49 -11.60
N GLN A 193 -4.91 17.60 -11.86
CA GLN A 193 -3.77 17.34 -10.97
C GLN A 193 -2.45 17.87 -11.52
N ALA A 194 -2.42 18.24 -12.80
CA ALA A 194 -1.27 18.86 -13.44
C ALA A 194 -1.71 20.03 -14.31
N TYR A 195 -1.28 21.23 -13.97
CA TYR A 195 -1.59 22.45 -14.72
C TYR A 195 -0.59 23.57 -14.41
N MET A 196 -0.57 24.58 -15.25
CA MET A 196 0.22 25.80 -15.04
C MET A 196 -0.71 27.00 -14.96
N ASN A 197 -0.42 27.93 -14.06
CA ASN A 197 -1.12 29.17 -13.93
C ASN A 197 -0.27 30.34 -14.41
N THR A 198 -0.99 31.32 -14.95
CA THR A 198 -0.48 32.68 -15.15
C THR A 198 -1.43 33.66 -14.45
N ALA A 199 -1.06 34.91 -14.38
CA ALA A 199 -1.92 35.93 -13.80
C ALA A 199 -2.05 37.14 -14.72
N PHE A 200 -3.15 37.84 -14.59
CA PHE A 200 -3.35 39.16 -15.19
C PHE A 200 -3.98 40.12 -14.17
N SER A 201 -3.68 41.38 -14.26
CA SER A 201 -4.33 42.41 -13.48
C SER A 201 -5.64 42.78 -14.11
N SER A 202 -6.76 42.53 -13.43
CA SER A 202 -8.10 42.95 -13.88
C SER A 202 -8.42 44.41 -13.50
N SER A 203 -7.68 44.95 -12.51
CA SER A 203 -7.69 46.34 -12.06
C SER A 203 -6.43 46.58 -11.23
N SER A 204 -6.16 47.83 -10.87
CA SER A 204 -4.98 48.22 -10.07
C SER A 204 -4.89 47.54 -8.70
N GLU A 205 -5.88 46.80 -8.26
CA GLU A 205 -5.95 46.16 -6.95
C GLU A 205 -6.25 44.65 -7.00
N ASN A 206 -6.57 44.08 -8.17
CA ASN A 206 -6.99 42.70 -8.30
C ASN A 206 -6.18 41.97 -9.36
N THR A 207 -5.34 41.02 -8.92
CA THR A 207 -4.70 40.04 -9.77
C THR A 207 -5.59 38.79 -9.85
N VAL A 208 -5.86 38.29 -11.03
CA VAL A 208 -6.64 37.09 -11.28
C VAL A 208 -5.71 36.02 -11.83
N ASP A 209 -5.61 34.91 -11.13
CA ASP A 209 -4.95 33.71 -11.64
C ASP A 209 -5.85 33.01 -12.66
N THR A 210 -5.28 32.58 -13.77
CA THR A 210 -5.95 31.77 -14.78
C THR A 210 -5.08 30.61 -15.22
N TYR A 211 -5.70 29.56 -15.74
CA TYR A 211 -4.98 28.43 -16.29
C TYR A 211 -4.28 28.83 -17.59
N LEU A 212 -3.02 28.45 -17.70
CA LEU A 212 -2.28 28.66 -18.95
C LEU A 212 -2.91 27.76 -20.03
N GLY A 213 -3.26 28.33 -21.18
CA GLY A 213 -3.95 27.64 -22.26
C GLY A 213 -5.49 27.82 -22.27
N ASP A 214 -6.07 28.53 -21.28
CA ASP A 214 -7.49 28.93 -21.33
C ASP A 214 -7.83 29.67 -22.61
N ASN A 215 -8.95 29.30 -23.22
CA ASN A 215 -9.43 29.88 -24.46
C ASN A 215 -10.91 30.24 -24.36
N ASN A 216 -11.18 31.50 -24.16
CA ASN A 216 -12.52 32.04 -24.07
C ASN A 216 -13.09 32.55 -25.43
N TYR A 217 -12.37 32.35 -26.53
CA TYR A 217 -12.67 32.92 -27.83
C TYR A 217 -13.26 31.92 -28.83
N THR A 218 -13.16 30.64 -28.56
CA THR A 218 -13.68 29.58 -29.42
C THR A 218 -14.50 28.57 -28.64
N SER A 219 -15.10 27.58 -29.32
CA SER A 219 -15.80 26.47 -28.67
C SER A 219 -14.86 25.44 -28.00
N VAL A 220 -13.55 25.60 -28.19
CA VAL A 220 -12.55 24.76 -27.51
C VAL A 220 -12.01 25.56 -26.33
N PRO A 221 -12.39 25.25 -25.10
CA PRO A 221 -12.08 26.08 -23.93
C PRO A 221 -10.63 26.01 -23.48
N TYR A 222 -9.85 25.02 -23.95
CA TYR A 222 -8.46 24.83 -23.57
C TYR A 222 -7.60 24.41 -24.77
N LEU A 223 -6.49 25.06 -24.98
CA LEU A 223 -5.53 24.80 -26.06
C LEU A 223 -4.14 24.45 -25.50
N ALA A 224 -3.93 23.16 -25.22
CA ALA A 224 -2.70 22.65 -24.61
C ALA A 224 -1.43 22.93 -25.42
N ASP A 225 -1.55 23.03 -26.74
CA ASP A 225 -0.45 23.32 -27.68
C ASP A 225 -0.13 24.82 -27.80
N ARG A 226 -0.91 25.68 -27.13
CA ARG A 226 -0.74 27.13 -27.19
C ARG A 226 -0.48 27.76 -25.81
N ASN A 227 0.11 27.00 -24.94
CA ASN A 227 0.55 27.50 -23.63
C ASN A 227 1.70 28.48 -23.82
N ALA A 228 1.45 29.77 -23.59
CA ALA A 228 2.44 30.84 -23.72
C ALA A 228 2.20 31.92 -22.66
N ILE A 229 3.28 32.58 -22.28
CA ILE A 229 3.25 33.83 -21.50
C ILE A 229 3.70 34.99 -22.40
N SER A 230 3.36 36.20 -22.03
CA SER A 230 3.64 37.42 -22.78
C SER A 230 4.54 38.35 -21.95
N PRO A 231 5.84 38.08 -21.83
CA PRO A 231 6.74 38.77 -20.89
C PRO A 231 7.14 40.18 -21.38
N ASN A 232 6.15 41.05 -21.57
CA ASN A 232 6.32 42.41 -22.04
C ASN A 232 6.14 43.48 -20.94
N ASN A 233 5.86 43.03 -19.71
CA ASN A 233 5.68 43.86 -18.51
C ASN A 233 4.50 44.83 -18.59
N ASP A 234 3.37 44.36 -19.14
CA ASP A 234 2.11 45.10 -19.18
C ASP A 234 1.06 44.62 -18.13
N ASP A 235 1.51 43.82 -17.18
CA ASP A 235 0.69 43.19 -16.12
C ASP A 235 -0.36 42.19 -16.65
N PHE A 236 -0.18 41.69 -17.88
CA PHE A 236 -1.08 40.72 -18.49
C PHE A 236 -0.31 39.47 -18.95
N MET A 237 -0.41 38.39 -18.17
CA MET A 237 0.20 37.09 -18.46
C MET A 237 1.75 37.15 -18.64
N ASP A 238 2.39 38.04 -17.93
CA ASP A 238 3.85 38.26 -18.03
C ASP A 238 4.70 37.10 -17.54
N SER A 239 4.17 36.28 -16.64
CA SER A 239 4.94 35.23 -15.98
C SER A 239 4.08 34.03 -15.56
N LEU A 240 4.73 32.92 -15.28
CA LEU A 240 4.09 31.79 -14.60
C LEU A 240 3.97 32.13 -13.11
N THR A 241 2.73 32.06 -12.58
CA THR A 241 2.47 32.25 -11.14
C THR A 241 2.51 30.93 -10.38
N GLY A 242 2.31 29.80 -11.05
CA GLY A 242 2.39 28.48 -10.41
C GLY A 242 2.54 27.34 -11.42
N ILE A 243 3.21 26.29 -10.98
CA ILE A 243 3.25 24.99 -11.65
C ILE A 243 2.77 23.96 -10.65
N TYR A 244 1.66 23.32 -10.96
CA TYR A 244 1.00 22.37 -10.08
C TYR A 244 1.13 20.97 -10.66
N THR A 245 1.49 20.01 -9.81
CA THR A 245 1.62 18.60 -10.16
C THR A 245 1.09 17.73 -9.05
N GLY A 246 0.14 16.85 -9.35
CA GLY A 246 -0.33 15.82 -8.46
C GLY A 246 0.66 14.64 -8.44
N LEU A 247 0.97 14.15 -7.25
CA LEU A 247 1.79 12.95 -7.08
C LEU A 247 0.92 11.84 -6.49
N LEU A 248 0.80 10.73 -7.23
CA LEU A 248 0.07 9.53 -6.79
C LEU A 248 0.86 8.71 -5.76
N ARG A 249 2.16 8.93 -5.67
CA ARG A 249 3.07 8.28 -4.70
C ARG A 249 4.24 9.19 -4.36
N ASN A 250 4.90 8.89 -3.25
CA ASN A 250 6.10 9.61 -2.84
C ASN A 250 7.20 9.49 -3.91
N THR A 251 7.84 10.61 -4.21
CA THR A 251 9.02 10.67 -5.08
C THR A 251 10.27 11.00 -4.25
N LYS A 252 11.40 10.48 -4.69
CA LYS A 252 12.70 10.80 -4.09
C LYS A 252 13.15 12.22 -4.42
N SER A 253 12.81 12.69 -5.61
CA SER A 253 13.12 14.04 -6.08
C SER A 253 12.13 14.44 -7.17
N LEU A 254 11.80 15.73 -7.25
CA LEU A 254 11.06 16.36 -8.32
C LEU A 254 11.91 17.49 -8.88
N LYS A 255 12.06 17.54 -10.19
CA LYS A 255 12.85 18.55 -10.88
C LYS A 255 12.07 19.08 -12.07
N TYR A 256 11.89 20.40 -12.12
CA TYR A 256 11.38 21.10 -13.29
C TYR A 256 12.58 21.55 -14.16
N THR A 257 12.51 21.30 -15.48
CA THR A 257 13.56 21.67 -16.43
C THR A 257 12.94 22.30 -17.65
#